data_2e0e548abf64a5f5fc193e1dffbc7236
#
_entry.id   2e0e548abf64a5f5fc193e1dffbc7236
#
_cell.length_a   1.000
_cell.length_b   1.000
_cell.length_c   1.000
_cell.angle_alpha   90.00
_cell.angle_beta   90.00
_cell.angle_gamma   90.00
#
_symmetry.space_group_name_H-M   'P 1'
#
loop_
_entity.id
_entity.type
_entity.pdbx_description
1 polymer ?
#
loop_
_entity_poly.entity_id
_entity_poly.type
_entity_poly.pdbx_seq_one_letter_code
_entity_poly.pdbx_strand_id
1 'polypeptide(L)'
;GQLERLFPDARCVTREEGPEASTYEIRGAGRSLRLEVRPRAESAHLPVAYASMTAKYLRELLMSRFQRYWAERAPDVRPTAGYHTDGERFLRELAPRLREMKVPAGTLVRLC
;
A
#
# COMPACT_ATOMS: atom_id res chain seq x y z
N GLY A 1 7.10 8.44 -15.62
CA GLY A 1 7.29 7.58 -14.43
C GLY A 1 6.07 7.61 -13.53
N GLN A 2 6.12 6.96 -12.36
CA GLN A 2 4.98 6.92 -11.43
C GLN A 2 4.59 8.31 -10.89
N LEU A 3 5.56 9.18 -10.65
CA LEU A 3 5.31 10.56 -10.17
C LEU A 3 4.52 11.39 -11.20
N GLU A 4 4.77 11.24 -12.48
CA GLU A 4 4.02 11.91 -13.54
C GLU A 4 2.57 11.47 -13.62
N ARG A 5 2.28 10.20 -13.26
CA ARG A 5 0.90 9.70 -13.16
C ARG A 5 0.15 10.27 -11.97
N LEU A 6 0.85 10.50 -10.85
CA LEU A 6 0.26 11.07 -9.63
C LEU A 6 0.03 12.59 -9.75
N PHE A 7 0.84 13.26 -10.57
CA PHE A 7 0.81 14.72 -10.76
C PHE A 7 0.80 15.05 -12.26
N PRO A 8 -0.31 14.78 -12.98
CA PRO A 8 -0.38 14.92 -14.44
C PRO A 8 -0.17 16.37 -14.92
N ASP A 9 -0.53 17.35 -14.09
CA ASP A 9 -0.42 18.79 -14.41
C ASP A 9 0.87 19.43 -13.87
N ALA A 10 1.81 18.62 -13.40
CA ALA A 10 3.05 19.09 -12.82
C ALA A 10 4.28 18.57 -13.59
N ARG A 11 5.31 19.39 -13.66
CA ARG A 11 6.60 18.98 -14.18
C ARG A 11 7.44 18.35 -13.08
N CYS A 12 7.80 17.08 -13.24
CA CYS A 12 8.71 16.36 -12.35
C CYS A 12 10.15 16.46 -12.87
N VAL A 13 11.06 16.89 -12.01
CA VAL A 13 12.50 16.97 -12.31
C VAL A 13 13.25 16.13 -11.32
N THR A 14 14.00 15.14 -11.79
CA THR A 14 14.96 14.41 -10.96
C THR A 14 16.15 15.30 -10.65
N ARG A 15 16.45 15.48 -9.38
CA ARG A 15 17.60 16.26 -8.91
C ARG A 15 18.79 15.35 -8.62
N GLU A 16 18.52 14.25 -7.97
CA GLU A 16 19.53 13.27 -7.58
C GLU A 16 18.89 11.89 -7.48
N GLU A 17 19.59 10.86 -7.92
CA GLU A 17 19.23 9.47 -7.69
C GLU A 17 20.45 8.71 -7.19
N GLY A 18 20.31 8.09 -6.03
CA GLY A 18 21.39 7.34 -5.40
C GLY A 18 20.88 6.31 -4.40
N PRO A 19 21.77 5.41 -3.93
CA PRO A 19 21.40 4.34 -3.00
C PRO A 19 20.99 4.87 -1.61
N GLU A 20 21.49 6.03 -1.20
CA GLU A 20 21.21 6.64 0.09
C GLU A 20 19.98 7.54 0.07
N ALA A 21 19.75 8.24 -1.05
CA ALA A 21 18.59 9.11 -1.23
C ALA A 21 18.34 9.37 -2.71
N SER A 22 17.07 9.61 -3.05
CA SER A 22 16.66 10.15 -4.34
C SER A 22 15.83 11.40 -4.10
N THR A 23 16.12 12.48 -4.81
CA THR A 23 15.47 13.78 -4.66
C THR A 23 14.80 14.19 -5.97
N TYR A 24 13.52 14.52 -5.88
CA TYR A 24 12.72 14.98 -7.00
C TYR A 24 12.12 16.35 -6.69
N GLU A 25 11.97 17.17 -7.70
CA GLU A 25 11.26 18.44 -7.62
C GLU A 25 10.03 18.39 -8.53
N ILE A 26 8.88 18.64 -7.94
CA ILE A 26 7.59 18.65 -8.61
C ILE A 26 7.10 20.09 -8.66
N ARG A 27 6.93 20.67 -9.86
CA ARG A 27 6.52 22.06 -10.07
C ARG A 27 5.18 22.09 -10.82
N GLY A 28 4.22 22.82 -10.27
CA GLY A 28 2.92 23.01 -10.91
C GLY A 28 2.08 24.08 -10.21
N ALA A 29 1.23 24.76 -10.97
CA ALA A 29 0.26 25.76 -10.47
C ALA A 29 0.87 26.82 -9.53
N GLY A 30 2.07 27.33 -9.83
CA GLY A 30 2.76 28.34 -9.00
C GLY A 30 3.33 27.83 -7.69
N ARG A 31 3.33 26.50 -7.47
CA ARG A 31 3.89 25.84 -6.29
C ARG A 31 4.98 24.86 -6.69
N SER A 32 5.93 24.65 -5.78
CA SER A 32 6.93 23.60 -5.90
C SER A 32 6.92 22.70 -4.67
N LEU A 33 7.09 21.40 -4.90
CA LEU A 33 7.24 20.37 -3.87
C LEU A 33 8.59 19.70 -4.08
N ARG A 34 9.40 19.63 -3.03
CA ARG A 34 10.59 18.78 -3.01
C ARG A 34 10.25 17.47 -2.33
N LEU A 35 10.44 16.37 -3.04
CA LEU A 35 10.24 15.02 -2.56
C LEU A 35 11.61 14.35 -2.38
N GLU A 36 11.89 13.88 -1.19
CA GLU A 36 13.05 13.07 -0.89
C GLU A 36 12.60 11.65 -0.54
N VAL A 37 13.18 10.66 -1.19
CA VAL A 37 12.95 9.24 -0.95
C VAL A 37 14.26 8.63 -0.47
N ARG A 38 14.27 8.06 0.72
CA ARG A 38 15.46 7.43 1.30
C ARG A 38 15.11 6.20 2.14
N PRO A 39 16.02 5.21 2.23
CA PRO A 39 15.85 4.07 3.14
C PRO A 39 15.79 4.56 4.59
N ARG A 40 14.95 3.92 5.39
CA ARG A 40 14.80 4.20 6.83
C ARG A 40 14.57 5.69 7.16
N ALA A 41 13.79 6.39 6.32
CA ALA A 41 13.49 7.81 6.51
C ALA A 41 12.83 8.11 7.88
N GLU A 42 12.12 7.13 8.45
CA GLU A 42 11.52 7.19 9.79
C GLU A 42 12.55 7.36 10.91
N SER A 43 13.78 6.92 10.72
CA SER A 43 14.86 7.08 11.71
C SER A 43 15.46 8.50 11.69
N ALA A 44 15.28 9.24 10.60
CA ALA A 44 15.84 10.56 10.39
C ALA A 44 14.81 11.69 10.54
N HIS A 45 13.53 11.39 10.31
CA HIS A 45 12.47 12.40 10.23
C HIS A 45 11.25 12.02 11.06
N LEU A 46 11.01 12.76 12.14
CA LEU A 46 9.88 12.53 13.06
C LEU A 46 8.51 12.47 12.36
N PRO A 47 8.15 13.35 11.40
CA PRO A 47 6.89 13.24 10.67
C PRO A 47 6.75 11.91 9.91
N VAL A 48 7.85 11.40 9.34
CA VAL A 48 7.86 10.10 8.64
C VAL A 48 7.66 8.94 9.63
N ALA A 49 8.27 9.02 10.82
CA ALA A 49 8.05 8.04 11.88
C ALA A 49 6.58 7.99 12.31
N TYR A 50 5.94 9.14 12.52
CA TYR A 50 4.52 9.22 12.84
C TYR A 50 3.64 8.66 11.73
N ALA A 51 3.91 9.04 10.48
CA ALA A 51 3.17 8.52 9.33
C ALA A 51 3.30 6.99 9.22
N SER A 52 4.48 6.45 9.45
CA SER A 52 4.75 5.01 9.45
C SER A 52 3.99 4.27 10.55
N MET A 53 4.00 4.81 11.77
CA MET A 53 3.24 4.25 12.89
C MET A 53 1.74 4.27 12.64
N THR A 54 1.22 5.40 12.15
CA THR A 54 -0.20 5.56 11.82
C THR A 54 -0.62 4.58 10.72
N ALA A 55 0.18 4.44 9.66
CA ALA A 55 -0.08 3.50 8.58
C ALA A 55 -0.11 2.05 9.07
N LYS A 56 0.82 1.66 9.95
CA LYS A 56 0.83 0.33 10.59
C LYS A 56 -0.42 0.11 11.43
N TYR A 57 -0.78 1.06 12.25
CA TYR A 57 -1.99 0.98 13.08
C TYR A 57 -3.26 0.83 12.25
N LEU A 58 -3.44 1.66 11.23
CA LEU A 58 -4.57 1.57 10.31
C LEU A 58 -4.61 0.24 9.58
N ARG A 59 -3.45 -0.26 9.14
CA ARG A 59 -3.35 -1.58 8.51
C ARG A 59 -3.84 -2.67 9.46
N GLU A 60 -3.42 -2.68 10.72
CA GLU A 60 -3.85 -3.69 11.70
C GLU A 60 -5.36 -3.62 11.97
N LEU A 61 -5.94 -2.42 12.07
CA LEU A 61 -7.39 -2.24 12.21
C LEU A 61 -8.15 -2.78 10.98
N LEU A 62 -7.68 -2.46 9.78
CA LEU A 62 -8.31 -2.94 8.54
C LEU A 62 -8.19 -4.46 8.42
N MET A 63 -7.02 -5.03 8.73
CA MET A 63 -6.82 -6.47 8.72
C MET A 63 -7.69 -7.19 9.77
N SER A 64 -7.84 -6.63 10.96
CA SER A 64 -8.73 -7.18 11.98
C SER A 64 -10.20 -7.22 11.51
N ARG A 65 -10.67 -6.14 10.86
CA ARG A 65 -12.02 -6.10 10.26
C ARG A 65 -12.17 -7.10 9.11
N PHE A 66 -11.18 -7.18 8.25
CA PHE A 66 -11.12 -8.12 7.14
C PHE A 66 -11.19 -9.58 7.62
N GLN A 67 -10.37 -9.92 8.61
CA GLN A 67 -10.35 -11.27 9.18
C GLN A 67 -11.69 -11.63 9.84
N ARG A 68 -12.29 -10.71 10.59
CA ARG A 68 -13.61 -10.94 11.20
C ARG A 68 -14.69 -11.15 10.16
N TYR A 69 -14.71 -10.33 9.11
CA TYR A 69 -15.67 -10.48 8.00
C TYR A 69 -15.59 -11.88 7.36
N TRP A 70 -14.38 -12.38 7.12
CA TRP A 70 -14.20 -13.68 6.49
C TRP A 70 -14.35 -14.85 7.47
N ALA A 71 -14.03 -14.69 8.75
CA ALA A 71 -14.29 -15.70 9.77
C ALA A 71 -15.77 -16.06 9.87
N GLU A 72 -16.66 -15.08 9.67
CA GLU A 72 -18.12 -15.31 9.66
C GLU A 72 -18.61 -15.99 8.38
N ARG A 73 -17.98 -15.77 7.22
CA ARG A 73 -18.43 -16.22 5.89
C ARG A 73 -17.69 -17.41 5.34
N ALA A 74 -16.51 -17.66 5.82
CA ALA A 74 -15.63 -18.76 5.44
C ALA A 74 -14.86 -19.27 6.67
N PRO A 75 -15.55 -19.85 7.67
CA PRO A 75 -14.92 -20.27 8.93
C PRO A 75 -13.91 -21.41 8.74
N ASP A 76 -13.99 -22.13 7.63
CA ASP A 76 -13.09 -23.18 7.20
C ASP A 76 -11.76 -22.66 6.59
N VAL A 77 -11.70 -21.37 6.25
CA VAL A 77 -10.51 -20.76 5.69
C VAL A 77 -9.65 -20.12 6.79
N ARG A 78 -8.39 -20.54 6.88
CA ARG A 78 -7.47 -20.01 7.88
C ARG A 78 -7.19 -18.52 7.63
N PRO A 79 -7.24 -17.65 8.68
CA PRO A 79 -6.94 -16.22 8.56
C PRO A 79 -5.59 -15.93 7.88
N THR A 80 -5.47 -14.75 7.30
CA THR A 80 -4.24 -14.28 6.64
C THR A 80 -3.72 -12.99 7.28
N ALA A 81 -2.40 -12.85 7.35
CA ALA A 81 -1.75 -11.57 7.68
C ALA A 81 -1.60 -10.64 6.46
N GLY A 82 -1.99 -11.09 5.27
CA GLY A 82 -1.96 -10.31 4.03
C GLY A 82 -0.57 -10.14 3.41
N TYR A 83 0.41 -10.95 3.81
CA TYR A 83 1.71 -11.01 3.13
C TYR A 83 1.64 -11.91 1.91
N HIS A 84 2.50 -11.69 0.92
CA HIS A 84 2.43 -12.28 -0.41
C HIS A 84 2.06 -13.78 -0.42
N THR A 85 2.91 -14.64 0.10
CA THR A 85 2.68 -16.10 0.09
C THR A 85 1.44 -16.53 0.87
N ASP A 86 1.23 -15.92 2.03
CA ASP A 86 0.08 -16.21 2.88
C ASP A 86 -1.23 -15.65 2.30
N GLY A 87 -1.14 -14.49 1.65
CA GLY A 87 -2.26 -13.90 0.90
C GLY A 87 -2.69 -14.75 -0.29
N GLU A 88 -1.74 -15.28 -1.06
CA GLU A 88 -2.03 -16.20 -2.18
C GLU A 88 -2.68 -17.49 -1.71
N ARG A 89 -2.19 -18.08 -0.62
CA ARG A 89 -2.83 -19.24 0.02
C ARG A 89 -4.29 -18.92 0.36
N PHE A 90 -4.49 -17.81 1.09
CA PHE A 90 -5.82 -17.38 1.52
C PHE A 90 -6.78 -17.18 0.35
N LEU A 91 -6.36 -16.51 -0.72
CA LEU A 91 -7.18 -16.32 -1.92
C LEU A 91 -7.55 -17.63 -2.59
N ARG A 92 -6.64 -18.59 -2.65
CA ARG A 92 -6.87 -19.92 -3.22
C ARG A 92 -7.91 -20.69 -2.41
N GLU A 93 -7.79 -20.68 -1.08
CA GLU A 93 -8.75 -21.32 -0.18
C GLU A 93 -10.13 -20.64 -0.23
N LEU A 94 -10.14 -19.30 -0.40
CA LEU A 94 -11.36 -18.50 -0.45
C LEU A 94 -12.08 -18.54 -1.82
N ALA A 95 -11.41 -18.93 -2.88
CA ALA A 95 -11.92 -18.87 -4.25
C ALA A 95 -13.32 -19.50 -4.46
N PRO A 96 -13.70 -20.64 -3.85
CA PRO A 96 -15.06 -21.18 -3.96
C PRO A 96 -16.10 -20.22 -3.41
N ARG A 97 -15.84 -19.62 -2.24
CA ARG A 97 -16.75 -18.66 -1.58
C ARG A 97 -16.91 -17.37 -2.37
N LEU A 98 -15.82 -16.86 -2.93
CA LEU A 98 -15.86 -15.66 -3.79
C LEU A 98 -16.77 -15.90 -5.01
N ARG A 99 -16.72 -17.09 -5.62
CA ARG A 99 -17.58 -17.45 -6.75
C ARG A 99 -19.04 -17.51 -6.34
N GLU A 100 -19.37 -18.13 -5.21
CA GLU A 100 -20.73 -18.20 -4.67
C GLU A 100 -21.27 -16.79 -4.40
N MET A 101 -20.45 -15.88 -3.84
CA MET A 101 -20.81 -14.49 -3.53
C MET A 101 -20.76 -13.56 -4.75
N LYS A 102 -20.35 -14.05 -5.92
CA LYS A 102 -20.12 -13.26 -7.15
C LYS A 102 -19.17 -12.07 -6.95
N VAL A 103 -18.18 -12.22 -6.07
CA VAL A 103 -17.15 -11.21 -5.82
C VAL A 103 -15.94 -11.51 -6.69
N PRO A 104 -15.49 -10.58 -7.57
CA PRO A 104 -14.29 -10.77 -8.35
C PRO A 104 -13.05 -10.87 -7.44
N ALA A 105 -12.20 -11.86 -7.67
CA ALA A 105 -10.98 -12.06 -6.87
C ALA A 105 -10.06 -10.81 -6.90
N GLY A 106 -10.05 -10.07 -8.02
CA GLY A 106 -9.31 -8.82 -8.16
C GLY A 106 -9.73 -7.70 -7.20
N THR A 107 -10.92 -7.79 -6.59
CA THR A 107 -11.36 -6.84 -5.54
C THR A 107 -10.51 -6.95 -4.26
N LEU A 108 -9.95 -8.13 -4.00
CA LEU A 108 -9.16 -8.41 -2.79
C LEU A 108 -7.65 -8.29 -3.04
N VAL A 109 -7.22 -8.16 -4.28
CA VAL A 109 -5.81 -8.13 -4.67
C VAL A 109 -5.44 -6.74 -5.11
N ARG A 110 -4.40 -6.19 -4.49
CA ARG A 110 -3.75 -4.97 -5.00
C ARG A 110 -2.97 -5.33 -6.25
N LEU A 111 -3.41 -4.81 -7.39
CA LEU A 111 -2.63 -4.88 -8.63
C LEU A 111 -1.47 -3.87 -8.51
N CYS A 112 -0.25 -4.37 -8.48
CA CYS A 112 0.98 -3.58 -8.52
C CYS A 112 1.38 -3.30 -9.95
#